data_dbdd932794fdd251b76f76266ded5181
#
_entry.id   dbdd932794fdd251b76f76266ded5181
#
_cell.length_a   1.000
_cell.length_b   1.000
_cell.length_c   1.000
_cell.angle_alpha   90.00
_cell.angle_beta   90.00
_cell.angle_gamma   90.00
#
_symmetry.space_group_name_H-M   'P 1'
#
loop_
_entity.id
_entity.type
_entity.pdbx_description
1 polymer ?
#
loop_
_entity_poly.entity_id
_entity_poly.type
_entity_poly.pdbx_seq_one_letter_code
_entity_poly.pdbx_strand_id
1 'polypeptide(L)'
;MSQPTHADGHAGPVVVGCDGSWPSAQAVIAAARMARRRGTPLKLLAVEHPSESRGAAAERARSVVETARMQAHSTEPAVETDVLVVTDIRDQRVDQLANEASVLVLGAYGGGGQVALSLGSTSDALSRAFACPILLTHARVGESLRAGTRPPIVVAAVSRDDTAQHVVAAAAREAAERHTPLLIVHAIPMQDAAQFPAEHDWIAAVVAGAGVPSWLPHRTVVTVADPTAAVLDRVEPDDLLVVATRGEGRLAGLVAGSVTRALLDAGPCDVLVVSHGATHPTSGLTSPPAQVRTPTNIVTLTDTECWSLLRSAAVGRLGVTVRGRPDIFPVNHVVHRESVVFRTSQGSKLDACVDQPVAYEVDGFDTATGDAWSVVIKGTAKDLRERDEIMRALRLPITPWPGGPKPRIVQIDPDPGPGSVTGRRFHVFGGITTVTSSPTQGWLTAPGPDASYSGGLSAQ
;
A
#
# COMPACT_ATOMS: atom_id res chain seq x y z
N MET A 1 -13.46 38.59 18.91
CA MET A 1 -12.98 38.72 17.54
C MET A 1 -13.56 37.52 16.80
N SER A 2 -14.50 37.79 15.91
CA SER A 2 -15.29 36.76 15.21
C SER A 2 -14.42 36.02 14.17
N GLN A 3 -14.42 34.69 14.22
CA GLN A 3 -13.83 33.88 13.17
C GLN A 3 -14.63 34.07 11.86
N PRO A 4 -13.97 34.18 10.70
CA PRO A 4 -14.68 34.16 9.43
C PRO A 4 -15.21 32.76 9.18
N THR A 5 -16.53 32.64 9.16
CA THR A 5 -17.24 31.45 8.68
C THR A 5 -17.06 31.35 7.17
N HIS A 6 -16.21 30.45 6.69
CA HIS A 6 -16.21 30.05 5.30
C HIS A 6 -17.43 29.14 5.04
N ALA A 7 -18.51 29.78 4.62
CA ALA A 7 -19.70 29.13 4.08
C ALA A 7 -19.56 29.09 2.56
N ASP A 8 -18.72 28.20 2.05
CA ASP A 8 -18.80 27.65 0.69
C ASP A 8 -17.73 26.56 0.60
N GLY A 9 -18.15 25.33 0.27
CA GLY A 9 -17.35 24.11 0.36
C GLY A 9 -16.15 23.99 -0.60
N HIS A 10 -15.43 25.07 -0.86
CA HIS A 10 -14.21 25.05 -1.66
C HIS A 10 -13.01 24.75 -0.76
N ALA A 11 -12.34 23.66 -1.04
CA ALA A 11 -11.04 23.36 -0.43
C ALA A 11 -10.06 24.48 -0.81
N GLY A 12 -9.27 24.99 0.14
CA GLY A 12 -8.24 25.99 -0.09
C GLY A 12 -7.17 25.50 -1.08
N PRO A 13 -6.25 26.38 -1.53
CA PRO A 13 -5.23 26.04 -2.51
C PRO A 13 -4.27 24.96 -1.98
N VAL A 14 -3.71 24.19 -2.90
CA VAL A 14 -2.53 23.36 -2.63
C VAL A 14 -1.30 24.26 -2.72
N VAL A 15 -0.45 24.23 -1.70
CA VAL A 15 0.79 25.02 -1.66
C VAL A 15 1.98 24.08 -1.78
N VAL A 16 2.98 24.44 -2.58
CA VAL A 16 4.23 23.66 -2.67
C VAL A 16 5.44 24.56 -2.45
N GLY A 17 6.36 24.11 -1.57
CA GLY A 17 7.65 24.77 -1.36
C GLY A 17 8.63 24.44 -2.48
N CYS A 18 9.18 25.48 -3.13
CA CYS A 18 10.09 25.39 -4.25
C CYS A 18 11.49 25.95 -3.88
N ASP A 19 12.53 25.09 -3.93
CA ASP A 19 13.91 25.48 -3.70
C ASP A 19 14.85 25.11 -4.86
N GLY A 20 14.30 24.51 -5.92
CA GLY A 20 15.04 24.08 -7.10
C GLY A 20 15.78 22.76 -6.93
N SER A 21 15.67 22.10 -5.78
CA SER A 21 16.23 20.77 -5.55
C SER A 21 15.42 19.68 -6.26
N TRP A 22 16.01 18.51 -6.45
CA TRP A 22 15.30 17.37 -7.03
C TRP A 22 14.11 16.89 -6.17
N PRO A 23 14.16 16.83 -4.82
CA PRO A 23 13.00 16.55 -4.01
C PRO A 23 11.87 17.57 -4.19
N SER A 24 12.21 18.86 -4.27
CA SER A 24 11.24 19.92 -4.55
C SER A 24 10.57 19.72 -5.90
N ALA A 25 11.28 19.26 -6.93
CA ALA A 25 10.70 18.94 -8.22
C ALA A 25 9.67 17.78 -8.11
N GLN A 26 9.94 16.75 -7.32
CA GLN A 26 8.97 15.68 -7.04
C GLN A 26 7.74 16.21 -6.28
N ALA A 27 7.96 17.11 -5.33
CA ALA A 27 6.87 17.79 -4.62
C ALA A 27 5.95 18.58 -5.56
N VAL A 28 6.51 19.27 -6.55
CA VAL A 28 5.73 20.01 -7.56
C VAL A 28 4.84 19.06 -8.37
N ILE A 29 5.35 17.91 -8.79
CA ILE A 29 4.57 16.88 -9.52
C ILE A 29 3.40 16.38 -8.64
N ALA A 30 3.69 16.02 -7.38
CA ALA A 30 2.68 15.54 -6.46
C ALA A 30 1.62 16.61 -6.17
N ALA A 31 2.03 17.85 -5.97
CA ALA A 31 1.16 19.00 -5.71
C ALA A 31 0.25 19.31 -6.92
N ALA A 32 0.79 19.30 -8.14
CA ALA A 32 0.01 19.52 -9.35
C ALA A 32 -1.09 18.46 -9.51
N ARG A 33 -0.75 17.18 -9.34
CA ARG A 33 -1.73 16.08 -9.36
C ARG A 33 -2.80 16.23 -8.27
N MET A 34 -2.41 16.65 -7.07
CA MET A 34 -3.34 16.87 -5.96
C MET A 34 -4.27 18.05 -6.25
N ALA A 35 -3.74 19.21 -6.68
CA ALA A 35 -4.51 20.36 -7.06
C ALA A 35 -5.53 20.03 -8.18
N ARG A 36 -5.11 19.24 -9.18
CA ARG A 36 -5.98 18.77 -10.26
C ARG A 36 -7.14 17.91 -9.74
N ARG A 37 -6.85 16.94 -8.84
CA ARG A 37 -7.90 16.09 -8.26
C ARG A 37 -8.90 16.89 -7.42
N ARG A 38 -8.42 17.90 -6.68
CA ARG A 38 -9.25 18.76 -5.84
C ARG A 38 -9.96 19.89 -6.58
N GLY A 39 -9.57 20.14 -7.84
CA GLY A 39 -10.11 21.28 -8.59
C GLY A 39 -9.74 22.63 -7.99
N THR A 40 -8.58 22.72 -7.31
CA THR A 40 -8.10 23.93 -6.61
C THR A 40 -6.84 24.48 -7.26
N PRO A 41 -6.53 25.79 -7.09
CA PRO A 41 -5.28 26.37 -7.57
C PRO A 41 -4.06 25.75 -6.89
N LEU A 42 -2.93 25.71 -7.61
CA LEU A 42 -1.61 25.40 -7.09
C LEU A 42 -0.81 26.67 -6.83
N LYS A 43 -0.36 26.88 -5.60
CA LYS A 43 0.50 28.00 -5.22
C LYS A 43 1.94 27.55 -5.11
N LEU A 44 2.82 28.10 -5.93
CA LEU A 44 4.25 27.83 -5.95
C LEU A 44 4.95 28.86 -5.07
N LEU A 45 5.54 28.43 -3.95
CA LEU A 45 6.17 29.30 -2.96
C LEU A 45 7.68 29.10 -2.96
N ALA A 46 8.46 30.16 -3.25
CA ALA A 46 9.90 30.18 -3.06
C ALA A 46 10.31 31.26 -2.06
N VAL A 47 11.31 30.93 -1.25
CA VAL A 47 11.94 31.84 -0.29
C VAL A 47 13.35 32.17 -0.77
N GLU A 48 13.71 33.45 -0.86
CA GLU A 48 15.05 33.88 -1.23
C GLU A 48 16.09 33.40 -0.19
N HIS A 49 17.25 32.98 -0.66
CA HIS A 49 18.29 32.50 0.26
C HIS A 49 19.09 33.66 0.86
N PRO A 50 19.19 33.79 2.20
CA PRO A 50 19.76 34.97 2.85
C PRO A 50 21.27 35.13 2.65
N SER A 51 21.99 34.11 2.17
CA SER A 51 23.42 34.16 1.97
C SER A 51 23.89 34.77 0.63
N GLU A 52 22.94 35.11 -0.25
CA GLU A 52 23.24 35.67 -1.58
C GLU A 52 23.02 37.20 -1.60
N SER A 53 23.64 37.85 -2.58
CA SER A 53 23.32 39.27 -2.83
C SER A 53 21.86 39.41 -3.22
N ARG A 54 21.16 40.44 -2.74
CA ARG A 54 19.70 40.61 -2.90
C ARG A 54 19.21 40.46 -4.35
N GLY A 55 19.98 40.91 -5.34
CA GLY A 55 19.63 40.76 -6.75
C GLY A 55 19.74 39.32 -7.27
N ALA A 56 20.81 38.61 -6.92
CA ALA A 56 21.03 37.22 -7.32
C ALA A 56 20.02 36.26 -6.66
N ALA A 57 19.70 36.48 -5.37
CA ALA A 57 18.73 35.70 -4.65
C ALA A 57 17.33 35.80 -5.27
N ALA A 58 16.90 37.01 -5.61
CA ALA A 58 15.61 37.26 -6.25
C ALA A 58 15.53 36.64 -7.65
N GLU A 59 16.57 36.74 -8.46
CA GLU A 59 16.63 36.15 -9.79
C GLU A 59 16.60 34.62 -9.73
N ARG A 60 17.35 34.01 -8.81
CA ARG A 60 17.32 32.57 -8.58
C ARG A 60 15.94 32.10 -8.16
N ALA A 61 15.31 32.74 -7.17
CA ALA A 61 13.99 32.37 -6.71
C ALA A 61 12.94 32.44 -7.81
N ARG A 62 13.01 33.48 -8.68
CA ARG A 62 12.13 33.58 -9.87
C ARG A 62 12.40 32.45 -10.86
N SER A 63 13.65 32.10 -11.14
CA SER A 63 14.00 31.00 -12.03
C SER A 63 13.52 29.65 -11.49
N VAL A 64 13.62 29.43 -10.18
CA VAL A 64 13.11 28.22 -9.51
C VAL A 64 11.59 28.08 -9.67
N VAL A 65 10.82 29.12 -9.37
CA VAL A 65 9.37 29.05 -9.48
C VAL A 65 8.90 28.94 -10.93
N GLU A 66 9.62 29.55 -11.89
CA GLU A 66 9.28 29.43 -13.30
C GLU A 66 9.52 27.99 -13.81
N THR A 67 10.64 27.38 -13.39
CA THR A 67 10.89 25.96 -13.66
C THR A 67 9.82 25.06 -13.04
N ALA A 68 9.44 25.33 -11.80
CA ALA A 68 8.38 24.62 -11.10
C ALA A 68 7.03 24.78 -11.81
N ARG A 69 6.72 25.99 -12.31
CA ARG A 69 5.51 26.27 -13.07
C ARG A 69 5.46 25.49 -14.39
N MET A 70 6.57 25.46 -15.13
CA MET A 70 6.66 24.64 -16.34
C MET A 70 6.47 23.15 -16.05
N GLN A 71 7.04 22.66 -14.95
CA GLN A 71 6.91 21.28 -14.53
C GLN A 71 5.47 20.93 -14.10
N ALA A 72 4.82 21.81 -13.33
CA ALA A 72 3.42 21.66 -12.96
C ALA A 72 2.52 21.59 -14.21
N HIS A 73 2.74 22.50 -15.16
CA HIS A 73 1.99 22.55 -16.43
C HIS A 73 2.26 21.33 -17.32
N SER A 74 3.49 20.82 -17.38
CA SER A 74 3.80 19.60 -18.13
C SER A 74 3.16 18.36 -17.51
N THR A 75 2.97 18.37 -16.17
CA THR A 75 2.33 17.27 -15.44
C THR A 75 0.81 17.33 -15.56
N GLU A 76 0.23 18.49 -15.32
CA GLU A 76 -1.20 18.74 -15.32
C GLU A 76 -1.52 20.08 -16.02
N PRO A 77 -1.71 20.09 -17.33
CA PRO A 77 -1.89 21.32 -18.12
C PRO A 77 -3.10 22.18 -17.71
N ALA A 78 -4.12 21.58 -17.09
CA ALA A 78 -5.35 22.24 -16.68
C ALA A 78 -5.30 22.84 -15.26
N VAL A 79 -4.18 22.71 -14.54
CA VAL A 79 -4.05 23.26 -13.20
C VAL A 79 -3.69 24.73 -13.28
N GLU A 80 -4.52 25.58 -12.63
CA GLU A 80 -4.19 26.99 -12.44
C GLU A 80 -3.04 27.13 -11.44
N THR A 81 -2.02 27.88 -11.84
CA THR A 81 -0.82 28.07 -11.00
C THR A 81 -0.60 29.53 -10.67
N ASP A 82 -0.40 29.84 -9.37
CA ASP A 82 0.04 31.13 -8.90
C ASP A 82 1.44 31.03 -8.26
N VAL A 83 2.17 32.12 -8.33
CA VAL A 83 3.57 32.20 -7.85
C VAL A 83 3.69 33.20 -6.72
N LEU A 84 4.32 32.78 -5.63
CA LEU A 84 4.71 33.67 -4.53
C LEU A 84 6.22 33.53 -4.26
N VAL A 85 6.95 34.63 -4.45
CA VAL A 85 8.37 34.75 -4.07
C VAL A 85 8.47 35.71 -2.91
N VAL A 86 9.11 35.30 -1.83
CA VAL A 86 9.32 36.10 -0.62
C VAL A 86 10.79 36.10 -0.21
N THR A 87 11.21 37.17 0.43
CA THR A 87 12.59 37.30 0.96
C THR A 87 12.75 36.68 2.34
N ASP A 88 11.67 36.51 3.08
CA ASP A 88 11.65 35.91 4.41
C ASP A 88 10.33 35.16 4.60
N ILE A 89 10.39 34.06 5.32
CA ILE A 89 9.20 33.27 5.70
C ILE A 89 8.23 34.03 6.61
N ARG A 90 8.69 35.07 7.26
CA ARG A 90 7.89 35.96 8.11
C ARG A 90 7.11 37.02 7.32
N ASP A 91 7.16 36.96 5.99
CA ASP A 91 6.35 37.82 5.13
C ASP A 91 4.85 37.59 5.41
N GLN A 92 4.09 38.63 5.62
CA GLN A 92 2.65 38.58 5.90
C GLN A 92 1.87 37.79 4.82
N ARG A 93 2.37 37.74 3.58
CA ARG A 93 1.78 36.94 2.48
C ARG A 93 1.91 35.44 2.73
N VAL A 94 2.96 35.01 3.44
CA VAL A 94 3.13 33.61 3.85
C VAL A 94 2.13 33.27 4.95
N ASP A 95 1.92 34.15 5.92
CA ASP A 95 0.90 33.96 6.97
C ASP A 95 -0.51 33.86 6.39
N GLN A 96 -0.82 34.74 5.42
CA GLN A 96 -2.10 34.67 4.71
C GLN A 96 -2.25 33.34 3.96
N LEU A 97 -1.24 32.96 3.19
CA LEU A 97 -1.25 31.72 2.44
C LEU A 97 -1.35 30.49 3.35
N ALA A 98 -0.67 30.50 4.50
CA ALA A 98 -0.72 29.43 5.49
C ALA A 98 -2.12 29.24 6.12
N ASN A 99 -2.90 30.32 6.23
CA ASN A 99 -4.28 30.27 6.73
C ASN A 99 -5.27 29.79 5.67
N GLU A 100 -4.98 30.00 4.38
CA GLU A 100 -5.85 29.62 3.26
C GLU A 100 -5.55 28.19 2.75
N ALA A 101 -4.33 27.70 2.94
CA ALA A 101 -3.87 26.45 2.37
C ALA A 101 -4.64 25.23 2.88
N SER A 102 -5.06 24.36 1.96
CA SER A 102 -5.65 23.05 2.29
C SER A 102 -4.58 22.00 2.60
N VAL A 103 -3.40 22.13 2.01
CA VAL A 103 -2.24 21.27 2.24
C VAL A 103 -0.96 21.99 1.80
N LEU A 104 0.11 21.76 2.53
CA LEU A 104 1.48 22.14 2.14
C LEU A 104 2.22 20.90 1.63
N VAL A 105 2.84 20.98 0.46
CA VAL A 105 3.62 19.90 -0.14
C VAL A 105 5.10 20.25 -0.11
N LEU A 106 5.92 19.39 0.44
CA LEU A 106 7.36 19.59 0.60
C LEU A 106 8.15 18.38 0.12
N GLY A 107 9.26 18.61 -0.55
CA GLY A 107 10.22 17.58 -0.86
C GLY A 107 11.10 17.24 0.33
N ALA A 108 11.38 15.95 0.54
CA ALA A 108 12.23 15.47 1.59
C ALA A 108 13.37 14.61 1.02
N TYR A 109 14.56 14.72 1.62
CA TYR A 109 15.69 13.82 1.37
C TYR A 109 15.65 12.66 2.37
N GLY A 110 15.98 11.47 1.92
CA GLY A 110 15.97 10.26 2.75
C GLY A 110 14.69 9.46 2.59
N GLY A 111 14.63 8.34 3.24
CA GLY A 111 13.60 7.32 3.05
C GLY A 111 14.19 6.09 2.37
N GLY A 112 13.77 4.90 2.83
CA GLY A 112 14.35 3.63 2.39
C GLY A 112 15.44 3.07 3.30
N GLY A 113 15.52 3.50 4.56
CA GLY A 113 16.25 2.79 5.64
C GLY A 113 17.74 3.07 5.76
N GLN A 114 18.34 3.90 4.91
CA GLN A 114 19.78 4.19 5.02
C GLN A 114 20.12 5.62 5.43
N VAL A 115 19.20 6.57 5.27
CA VAL A 115 19.41 7.97 5.66
C VAL A 115 18.13 8.49 6.31
N ALA A 116 18.24 9.07 7.51
CA ALA A 116 17.11 9.70 8.19
C ALA A 116 16.49 10.81 7.32
N LEU A 117 15.17 10.96 7.37
CA LEU A 117 14.46 12.00 6.65
C LEU A 117 15.04 13.37 7.01
N SER A 118 15.51 14.09 6.01
CA SER A 118 16.05 15.44 6.17
C SER A 118 15.20 16.43 5.37
N LEU A 119 14.62 17.40 6.05
CA LEU A 119 14.06 18.58 5.42
C LEU A 119 15.16 19.62 5.22
N GLY A 120 15.19 20.25 4.05
CA GLY A 120 16.00 21.43 3.83
C GLY A 120 15.57 22.58 4.75
N SER A 121 16.43 23.57 4.98
CA SER A 121 16.15 24.71 5.86
C SER A 121 14.85 25.45 5.52
N THR A 122 14.54 25.60 4.25
CA THR A 122 13.30 26.21 3.76
C THR A 122 12.10 25.33 4.07
N SER A 123 12.16 24.02 3.81
CA SER A 123 11.08 23.08 4.10
C SER A 123 10.79 22.98 5.60
N ASP A 124 11.83 22.98 6.45
CA ASP A 124 11.69 22.99 7.90
C ASP A 124 11.03 24.31 8.39
N ALA A 125 11.45 25.44 7.84
CA ALA A 125 10.85 26.73 8.19
C ALA A 125 9.36 26.82 7.74
N LEU A 126 9.04 26.36 6.53
CA LEU A 126 7.66 26.32 6.01
C LEU A 126 6.78 25.38 6.85
N SER A 127 7.30 24.21 7.24
CA SER A 127 6.54 23.26 8.06
C SER A 127 6.11 23.83 9.41
N ARG A 128 6.83 24.85 9.91
CA ARG A 128 6.48 25.57 11.16
C ARG A 128 5.47 26.70 10.95
N ALA A 129 5.43 27.27 9.75
CA ALA A 129 4.54 28.38 9.44
C ALA A 129 3.10 27.94 9.15
N PHE A 130 2.94 26.74 8.58
CA PHE A 130 1.65 26.22 8.14
C PHE A 130 0.99 25.34 9.21
N ALA A 131 -0.31 25.52 9.43
CA ALA A 131 -1.12 24.69 10.33
C ALA A 131 -1.91 23.59 9.60
N CYS A 132 -1.96 23.65 8.26
CA CYS A 132 -2.60 22.62 7.45
C CYS A 132 -1.79 21.33 7.41
N PRO A 133 -2.36 20.21 6.94
CA PRO A 133 -1.62 18.98 6.68
C PRO A 133 -0.42 19.18 5.77
N ILE A 134 0.62 18.41 6.00
CA ILE A 134 1.85 18.47 5.19
C ILE A 134 2.07 17.16 4.49
N LEU A 135 2.11 17.20 3.16
CA LEU A 135 2.52 16.07 2.34
C LEU A 135 4.05 16.13 2.13
N LEU A 136 4.75 15.16 2.67
CA LEU A 136 6.17 14.96 2.44
C LEU A 136 6.35 13.96 1.29
N THR A 137 6.95 14.42 0.19
CA THR A 137 7.25 13.56 -0.94
C THR A 137 8.66 13.01 -0.84
N HIS A 138 8.80 11.71 -0.95
CA HIS A 138 10.11 11.06 -0.92
C HIS A 138 10.76 11.12 -2.29
N ALA A 139 11.96 11.68 -2.33
CA ALA A 139 12.79 11.69 -3.52
C ALA A 139 13.33 10.29 -3.79
N ARG A 140 12.77 9.59 -4.78
CA ARG A 140 13.18 8.23 -5.15
C ARG A 140 14.45 8.29 -5.99
N VAL A 141 15.57 7.76 -5.46
CA VAL A 141 16.86 7.68 -6.16
C VAL A 141 17.20 6.21 -6.44
N GLY A 142 17.52 5.87 -7.68
CA GLY A 142 18.06 4.57 -8.06
C GLY A 142 17.02 3.42 -8.02
N GLU A 143 17.34 2.32 -7.34
CA GLU A 143 16.54 1.09 -7.32
C GLU A 143 15.12 1.23 -6.74
N SER A 144 14.81 2.34 -6.08
CA SER A 144 13.47 2.66 -5.59
C SER A 144 12.45 2.99 -6.69
N LEU A 145 12.83 2.90 -7.97
CA LEU A 145 11.92 2.96 -9.12
C LEU A 145 11.15 1.65 -9.33
N ARG A 146 11.25 0.68 -8.44
CA ARG A 146 10.38 -0.49 -8.50
C ARG A 146 8.95 -0.02 -8.25
N ALA A 147 8.11 -0.16 -9.26
CA ALA A 147 6.66 -0.04 -9.09
C ALA A 147 6.21 -1.00 -7.98
N GLY A 148 5.23 -0.58 -7.21
CA GLY A 148 4.62 -1.44 -6.21
C GLY A 148 4.17 -2.76 -6.83
N THR A 149 4.11 -3.81 -6.02
CA THR A 149 3.70 -5.15 -6.47
C THR A 149 2.19 -5.27 -6.63
N ARG A 150 1.45 -4.27 -6.16
CA ARG A 150 -0.01 -4.15 -6.17
C ARG A 150 -0.46 -2.73 -6.56
N PRO A 151 -1.74 -2.52 -6.88
CA PRO A 151 -2.30 -1.17 -7.03
C PRO A 151 -2.09 -0.32 -5.77
N PRO A 152 -1.83 0.99 -5.90
CA PRO A 152 -1.59 1.88 -4.77
C PRO A 152 -2.83 2.00 -3.88
N ILE A 153 -2.59 2.12 -2.58
CA ILE A 153 -3.63 2.35 -1.56
C ILE A 153 -3.26 3.54 -0.67
N VAL A 154 -4.21 4.01 0.12
CA VAL A 154 -3.95 4.93 1.22
C VAL A 154 -3.92 4.14 2.52
N VAL A 155 -2.86 4.32 3.32
CA VAL A 155 -2.68 3.65 4.61
C VAL A 155 -2.79 4.68 5.73
N ALA A 156 -3.72 4.50 6.65
CA ALA A 156 -3.87 5.31 7.86
C ALA A 156 -3.21 4.59 9.03
N ALA A 157 -2.12 5.12 9.58
CA ALA A 157 -1.50 4.61 10.80
C ALA A 157 -2.13 5.30 12.01
N VAL A 158 -2.91 4.57 12.81
CA VAL A 158 -3.75 5.12 13.88
C VAL A 158 -3.19 4.73 15.25
N SER A 159 -2.92 5.76 16.07
CA SER A 159 -2.58 5.60 17.49
C SER A 159 -3.83 5.83 18.34
N ARG A 160 -3.83 5.26 19.58
CA ARG A 160 -4.90 5.52 20.55
C ARG A 160 -4.72 6.89 21.21
N ASP A 161 -5.10 7.94 20.49
CA ASP A 161 -5.07 9.31 20.98
C ASP A 161 -6.19 10.14 20.30
N ASP A 162 -6.23 11.42 20.60
CA ASP A 162 -7.24 12.36 20.11
C ASP A 162 -7.09 12.72 18.62
N THR A 163 -5.99 12.33 17.99
CA THR A 163 -5.77 12.54 16.54
C THR A 163 -6.36 11.43 15.67
N ALA A 164 -6.76 10.32 16.27
CA ALA A 164 -7.19 9.12 15.56
C ALA A 164 -8.25 9.38 14.47
N GLN A 165 -9.33 10.10 14.84
CA GLN A 165 -10.40 10.44 13.90
C GLN A 165 -9.92 11.36 12.78
N HIS A 166 -9.00 12.29 13.06
CA HIS A 166 -8.44 13.21 12.07
C HIS A 166 -7.60 12.47 11.03
N VAL A 167 -6.79 11.50 11.49
CA VAL A 167 -5.98 10.63 10.59
C VAL A 167 -6.89 9.82 9.68
N VAL A 168 -7.92 9.17 10.23
CA VAL A 168 -8.84 8.36 9.43
C VAL A 168 -9.63 9.24 8.45
N ALA A 169 -10.12 10.41 8.88
CA ALA A 169 -10.84 11.32 8.00
C ALA A 169 -9.97 11.87 6.86
N ALA A 170 -8.73 12.26 7.16
CA ALA A 170 -7.78 12.73 6.16
C ALA A 170 -7.42 11.61 5.15
N ALA A 171 -7.18 10.40 5.66
CA ALA A 171 -6.89 9.24 4.83
C ALA A 171 -8.09 8.83 3.94
N ALA A 172 -9.31 8.90 4.48
CA ALA A 172 -10.52 8.62 3.71
C ALA A 172 -10.72 9.65 2.58
N ARG A 173 -10.44 10.92 2.84
CA ARG A 173 -10.46 11.96 1.82
C ARG A 173 -9.45 11.68 0.71
N GLU A 174 -8.19 11.43 1.06
CA GLU A 174 -7.15 11.13 0.07
C GLU A 174 -7.46 9.87 -0.75
N ALA A 175 -7.98 8.83 -0.10
CA ALA A 175 -8.39 7.60 -0.78
C ALA A 175 -9.53 7.86 -1.78
N ALA A 176 -10.53 8.65 -1.37
CA ALA A 176 -11.64 9.06 -2.22
C ALA A 176 -11.16 9.89 -3.42
N GLU A 177 -10.32 10.91 -3.20
CA GLU A 177 -9.77 11.79 -4.25
C GLU A 177 -8.84 11.04 -5.21
N ARG A 178 -8.16 10.00 -4.75
CA ARG A 178 -7.26 9.13 -5.54
C ARG A 178 -7.99 7.96 -6.22
N HIS A 179 -9.25 7.70 -5.84
CA HIS A 179 -10.01 6.52 -6.24
C HIS A 179 -9.29 5.21 -5.90
N THR A 180 -8.69 5.16 -4.70
CA THR A 180 -7.95 4.00 -4.19
C THR A 180 -8.56 3.49 -2.89
N PRO A 181 -8.36 2.21 -2.52
CA PRO A 181 -8.78 1.69 -1.24
C PRO A 181 -8.07 2.35 -0.05
N LEU A 182 -8.73 2.32 1.12
CA LEU A 182 -8.19 2.77 2.39
C LEU A 182 -7.87 1.57 3.29
N LEU A 183 -6.65 1.48 3.78
CA LEU A 183 -6.23 0.55 4.83
C LEU A 183 -6.01 1.31 6.13
N ILE A 184 -6.72 0.95 7.18
CA ILE A 184 -6.58 1.54 8.51
C ILE A 184 -5.81 0.54 9.37
N VAL A 185 -4.65 0.92 9.91
CA VAL A 185 -3.77 0.06 10.71
C VAL A 185 -3.69 0.61 12.12
N HIS A 186 -4.11 -0.21 13.08
CA HIS A 186 -3.94 0.04 14.51
C HIS A 186 -3.10 -1.09 15.13
N ALA A 187 -1.92 -0.75 15.62
CA ALA A 187 -1.01 -1.71 16.22
C ALA A 187 -0.94 -1.51 17.74
N ILE A 188 -1.07 -2.60 18.47
CA ILE A 188 -1.02 -2.68 19.92
C ILE A 188 0.34 -3.27 20.31
N PRO A 189 1.15 -2.58 21.11
CA PRO A 189 2.40 -3.15 21.62
C PRO A 189 2.16 -4.45 22.37
N MET A 190 3.11 -5.38 22.32
CA MET A 190 2.98 -6.72 22.93
C MET A 190 2.62 -6.68 24.42
N GLN A 191 3.15 -5.71 25.17
CA GLN A 191 2.84 -5.53 26.60
C GLN A 191 1.36 -5.20 26.85
N ASP A 192 0.66 -4.66 25.85
CA ASP A 192 -0.74 -4.24 25.94
C ASP A 192 -1.70 -5.24 25.28
N ALA A 193 -1.23 -6.42 24.89
CA ALA A 193 -1.99 -7.42 24.15
C ALA A 193 -3.32 -7.83 24.83
N ALA A 194 -3.40 -7.76 26.15
CA ALA A 194 -4.62 -8.05 26.90
C ALA A 194 -5.77 -7.07 26.59
N GLN A 195 -5.46 -5.89 26.05
CA GLN A 195 -6.44 -4.87 25.69
C GLN A 195 -7.05 -5.09 24.30
N PHE A 196 -6.60 -6.10 23.56
CA PHE A 196 -6.98 -6.32 22.16
C PHE A 196 -8.49 -6.27 21.87
N PRO A 197 -9.39 -6.87 22.67
CA PRO A 197 -10.83 -6.78 22.42
C PRO A 197 -11.35 -5.34 22.53
N ALA A 198 -10.90 -4.59 23.54
CA ALA A 198 -11.31 -3.19 23.74
C ALA A 198 -10.75 -2.26 22.67
N GLU A 199 -9.57 -2.55 22.13
CA GLU A 199 -8.97 -1.80 21.01
C GLU A 199 -9.74 -2.00 19.71
N HIS A 200 -10.26 -3.20 19.51
CA HIS A 200 -11.08 -3.52 18.36
C HIS A 200 -12.39 -2.68 18.35
N ASP A 201 -13.08 -2.60 19.48
CA ASP A 201 -14.29 -1.80 19.61
C ASP A 201 -13.99 -0.30 19.51
N TRP A 202 -12.88 0.14 20.08
CA TRP A 202 -12.45 1.52 20.01
C TRP A 202 -12.17 1.97 18.57
N ILE A 203 -11.39 1.21 17.80
CA ILE A 203 -11.08 1.60 16.41
C ILE A 203 -12.33 1.60 15.52
N ALA A 204 -13.29 0.69 15.78
CA ALA A 204 -14.56 0.71 15.08
C ALA A 204 -15.33 2.01 15.33
N ALA A 205 -15.35 2.50 16.58
CA ALA A 205 -15.94 3.78 16.92
C ALA A 205 -15.21 4.97 16.28
N VAL A 206 -13.86 4.92 16.21
CA VAL A 206 -13.04 5.93 15.52
C VAL A 206 -13.41 6.00 14.04
N VAL A 207 -13.49 4.86 13.34
CA VAL A 207 -13.84 4.79 11.91
C VAL A 207 -15.25 5.32 11.67
N ALA A 208 -16.21 4.96 12.51
CA ALA A 208 -17.58 5.47 12.42
C ALA A 208 -17.63 7.00 12.66
N GLY A 209 -16.88 7.50 13.67
CA GLY A 209 -16.82 8.93 13.99
C GLY A 209 -16.06 9.76 12.95
N ALA A 210 -15.14 9.16 12.19
CA ALA A 210 -14.41 9.83 11.12
C ALA A 210 -15.26 10.05 9.86
N GLY A 211 -16.47 9.48 9.79
CA GLY A 211 -17.38 9.67 8.66
C GLY A 211 -16.86 9.08 7.35
N VAL A 212 -16.18 7.94 7.40
CA VAL A 212 -15.72 7.24 6.19
C VAL A 212 -16.91 6.91 5.30
N PRO A 213 -16.95 7.37 4.02
CA PRO A 213 -18.08 7.11 3.15
C PRO A 213 -18.32 5.61 2.95
N SER A 214 -19.58 5.18 3.00
CA SER A 214 -19.92 3.75 2.81
C SER A 214 -19.55 3.18 1.44
N TRP A 215 -19.42 4.05 0.44
CA TRP A 215 -18.98 3.67 -0.91
C TRP A 215 -17.46 3.56 -1.06
N LEU A 216 -16.67 4.09 -0.09
CA LEU A 216 -15.21 4.03 -0.12
C LEU A 216 -14.76 2.64 0.35
N PRO A 217 -14.09 1.86 -0.51
CA PRO A 217 -13.54 0.58 -0.09
C PRO A 217 -12.51 0.80 1.02
N HIS A 218 -12.76 0.20 2.18
CA HIS A 218 -11.81 0.32 3.28
C HIS A 218 -11.72 -0.96 4.10
N ARG A 219 -10.59 -1.14 4.76
CA ARG A 219 -10.32 -2.24 5.67
C ARG A 219 -9.63 -1.72 6.92
N THR A 220 -9.96 -2.30 8.06
CA THR A 220 -9.27 -2.04 9.33
C THR A 220 -8.50 -3.28 9.77
N VAL A 221 -7.24 -3.10 10.12
CA VAL A 221 -6.36 -4.11 10.71
C VAL A 221 -6.01 -3.69 12.11
N VAL A 222 -6.37 -4.53 13.09
CA VAL A 222 -5.90 -4.43 14.48
C VAL A 222 -4.93 -5.58 14.70
N THR A 223 -3.73 -5.28 15.17
CA THR A 223 -2.68 -6.28 15.33
C THR A 223 -1.87 -6.05 16.60
N VAL A 224 -1.41 -7.12 17.23
CA VAL A 224 -0.44 -7.04 18.34
C VAL A 224 0.95 -7.17 17.74
N ALA A 225 1.64 -6.05 17.59
CA ALA A 225 2.96 -5.98 16.97
C ALA A 225 3.66 -4.66 17.34
N ASP A 226 4.94 -4.53 17.00
CA ASP A 226 5.59 -3.23 16.98
C ASP A 226 4.86 -2.31 16.00
N PRO A 227 4.41 -1.10 16.40
CA PRO A 227 3.61 -0.22 15.55
C PRO A 227 4.32 0.20 14.26
N THR A 228 5.64 0.42 14.30
CA THR A 228 6.42 0.81 13.12
C THR A 228 6.49 -0.34 12.13
N ALA A 229 6.85 -1.53 12.59
CA ALA A 229 6.93 -2.73 11.76
C ALA A 229 5.55 -3.07 11.15
N ALA A 230 4.48 -3.01 11.96
CA ALA A 230 3.13 -3.31 11.50
C ALA A 230 2.66 -2.42 10.33
N VAL A 231 3.09 -1.17 10.28
CA VAL A 231 2.79 -0.25 9.18
C VAL A 231 3.73 -0.49 8.02
N LEU A 232 5.05 -0.57 8.25
CA LEU A 232 6.06 -0.70 7.19
C LEU A 232 5.90 -1.99 6.38
N ASP A 233 5.46 -3.08 7.01
CA ASP A 233 5.16 -4.35 6.33
C ASP A 233 3.97 -4.27 5.34
N ARG A 234 3.22 -3.17 5.38
CA ARG A 234 1.98 -3.00 4.61
C ARG A 234 2.01 -1.86 3.60
N VAL A 235 3.07 -1.05 3.59
CA VAL A 235 3.22 0.07 2.66
C VAL A 235 4.19 -0.26 1.53
N GLU A 236 3.83 0.15 0.32
CA GLU A 236 4.64 0.03 -0.89
C GLU A 236 5.00 1.43 -1.43
N PRO A 237 6.00 1.55 -2.32
CA PRO A 237 6.46 2.84 -2.80
C PRO A 237 5.39 3.76 -3.41
N ASP A 238 4.35 3.20 -4.02
CA ASP A 238 3.31 3.98 -4.69
C ASP A 238 2.12 4.35 -3.79
N ASP A 239 2.15 3.91 -2.52
CA ASP A 239 1.11 4.22 -1.54
C ASP A 239 1.20 5.66 -1.02
N LEU A 240 0.17 6.04 -0.27
CA LEU A 240 0.19 7.21 0.60
C LEU A 240 0.01 6.76 2.05
N LEU A 241 1.00 7.05 2.88
CA LEU A 241 0.89 6.84 4.32
C LEU A 241 0.35 8.11 5.00
N VAL A 242 -0.67 7.98 5.83
CA VAL A 242 -1.24 9.09 6.63
C VAL A 242 -0.96 8.83 8.10
N VAL A 243 -0.34 9.81 8.74
CA VAL A 243 0.09 9.76 10.15
C VAL A 243 -0.26 11.05 10.87
N ALA A 244 -0.32 11.04 12.20
CA ALA A 244 -0.44 12.25 13.00
C ALA A 244 0.87 12.66 13.66
N THR A 245 0.96 13.96 13.98
CA THR A 245 1.94 14.46 14.95
C THR A 245 1.27 14.58 16.32
N ARG A 246 2.00 14.23 17.39
CA ARG A 246 1.57 14.49 18.78
C ARG A 246 1.95 15.94 19.14
N GLY A 247 0.98 16.71 19.64
CA GLY A 247 1.21 18.04 20.20
C GLY A 247 0.29 19.13 19.65
N GLU A 248 -0.03 20.12 20.48
CA GLU A 248 -0.83 21.28 20.12
C GLU A 248 -0.08 22.15 19.11
N GLY A 249 -0.59 22.21 17.90
CA GLY A 249 -0.31 23.25 16.91
C GLY A 249 1.11 23.29 16.33
N ARG A 250 1.15 23.58 15.02
CA ARG A 250 2.35 23.83 14.18
C ARG A 250 3.43 22.78 14.32
N LEU A 251 3.82 22.16 13.26
CA LEU A 251 4.97 21.24 13.18
C LEU A 251 6.28 21.94 13.59
N ALA A 252 6.39 22.31 14.86
CA ALA A 252 7.60 22.94 15.42
C ALA A 252 8.73 21.91 15.35
N GLY A 253 9.43 21.88 14.20
CA GLY A 253 10.60 21.03 13.98
C GLY A 253 10.28 19.54 14.05
N LEU A 254 9.30 19.04 13.25
CA LEU A 254 8.94 17.60 13.19
C LEU A 254 9.00 16.91 14.58
N VAL A 255 8.34 17.48 15.59
CA VAL A 255 8.14 16.79 16.87
C VAL A 255 7.08 15.70 16.63
N ALA A 256 7.45 14.76 15.79
CA ALA A 256 6.71 13.53 15.62
C ALA A 256 6.97 12.63 16.83
N GLY A 257 5.97 11.91 17.27
CA GLY A 257 6.18 10.79 18.21
C GLY A 257 7.19 9.79 17.63
N SER A 258 7.79 8.96 18.48
CA SER A 258 8.82 7.98 18.05
C SER A 258 8.38 7.10 16.87
N VAL A 259 7.12 6.66 16.85
CA VAL A 259 6.57 5.84 15.76
C VAL A 259 6.45 6.67 14.46
N THR A 260 5.85 7.85 14.52
CA THR A 260 5.72 8.73 13.35
C THR A 260 7.09 9.08 12.78
N ARG A 261 8.08 9.36 13.63
CA ARG A 261 9.45 9.64 13.21
C ARG A 261 10.06 8.43 12.51
N ALA A 262 9.93 7.24 13.09
CA ALA A 262 10.45 6.01 12.49
C ALA A 262 9.78 5.69 11.14
N LEU A 263 8.47 5.95 11.01
CA LEU A 263 7.74 5.79 9.75
C LEU A 263 8.18 6.80 8.69
N LEU A 264 8.46 8.05 9.08
CA LEU A 264 9.01 9.06 8.18
C LEU A 264 10.42 8.70 7.70
N ASP A 265 11.27 8.16 8.58
CA ASP A 265 12.65 7.82 8.27
C ASP A 265 12.76 6.54 7.41
N ALA A 266 11.90 5.56 7.62
CA ALA A 266 11.97 4.23 7.00
C ALA A 266 10.93 3.97 5.91
N GLY A 267 9.88 4.78 5.81
CA GLY A 267 8.78 4.57 4.87
C GLY A 267 9.23 4.68 3.41
N PRO A 268 8.78 3.77 2.54
CA PRO A 268 9.14 3.78 1.13
C PRO A 268 8.30 4.75 0.28
N CYS A 269 7.24 5.32 0.83
CA CYS A 269 6.21 6.06 0.12
C CYS A 269 6.05 7.51 0.62
N ASP A 270 5.25 8.30 -0.08
CA ASP A 270 4.88 9.65 0.35
C ASP A 270 4.09 9.61 1.66
N VAL A 271 4.29 10.60 2.52
CA VAL A 271 3.65 10.65 3.84
C VAL A 271 2.87 11.94 4.04
N LEU A 272 1.57 11.83 4.30
CA LEU A 272 0.73 12.95 4.73
C LEU A 272 0.71 13.02 6.25
N VAL A 273 1.22 14.10 6.78
CA VAL A 273 1.27 14.37 8.22
C VAL A 273 0.12 15.29 8.60
N VAL A 274 -0.74 14.82 9.50
CA VAL A 274 -1.91 15.55 10.00
C VAL A 274 -1.63 16.08 11.40
N SER A 275 -1.91 17.36 11.63
CA SER A 275 -1.79 17.97 12.96
C SER A 275 -3.10 17.90 13.73
N HIS A 276 -3.01 17.92 15.06
CA HIS A 276 -4.18 18.09 15.94
C HIS A 276 -4.89 19.42 15.62
N GLY A 277 -6.21 19.38 15.45
CA GLY A 277 -7.02 20.58 15.16
C GLY A 277 -7.22 20.91 13.68
N ALA A 278 -6.57 20.19 12.75
CA ALA A 278 -6.90 20.31 11.34
C ALA A 278 -8.28 19.64 11.07
N THR A 279 -9.28 20.47 10.79
CA THR A 279 -10.61 19.95 10.43
C THR A 279 -10.57 19.40 9.00
N HIS A 280 -10.79 18.12 8.86
CA HIS A 280 -10.94 17.44 7.54
C HIS A 280 -12.39 16.95 7.41
N PRO A 281 -13.35 17.82 7.04
CA PRO A 281 -14.71 17.37 6.84
C PRO A 281 -14.73 16.35 5.68
N THR A 282 -15.20 15.17 5.96
CA THR A 282 -15.56 14.16 4.94
C THR A 282 -16.94 14.46 4.34
N SER A 283 -17.69 15.39 4.95
CA SER A 283 -18.94 15.94 4.40
C SER A 283 -18.63 16.71 3.13
N GLY A 284 -19.16 16.25 2.00
CA GLY A 284 -18.93 16.83 0.67
C GLY A 284 -18.14 15.93 -0.27
N LEU A 285 -17.62 14.76 0.18
CA LEU A 285 -17.13 13.74 -0.70
C LEU A 285 -18.31 13.17 -1.49
N THR A 286 -18.49 13.63 -2.72
CA THR A 286 -19.50 13.08 -3.63
C THR A 286 -19.07 11.67 -4.05
N SER A 287 -20.05 10.76 -4.14
CA SER A 287 -19.81 9.50 -4.84
C SER A 287 -19.19 9.80 -6.21
N PRO A 288 -18.15 9.10 -6.59
CA PRO A 288 -17.61 9.25 -7.94
C PRO A 288 -18.74 9.08 -8.95
N PRO A 289 -18.70 9.79 -10.09
CA PRO A 289 -19.68 9.59 -11.15
C PRO A 289 -19.78 8.11 -11.45
N ALA A 290 -20.98 7.63 -11.79
CA ALA A 290 -21.42 6.23 -11.86
C ALA A 290 -20.53 5.22 -12.64
N GLN A 291 -19.36 5.63 -13.09
CA GLN A 291 -18.33 4.77 -13.69
C GLN A 291 -17.30 4.23 -12.70
N VAL A 292 -17.22 4.73 -11.47
CA VAL A 292 -16.52 4.02 -10.40
C VAL A 292 -17.53 3.04 -9.79
N ARG A 293 -17.78 1.99 -10.54
CA ARG A 293 -18.47 0.81 -10.03
C ARG A 293 -17.68 0.36 -8.81
N THR A 294 -18.35 0.21 -7.66
CA THR A 294 -17.87 -0.65 -6.59
C THR A 294 -17.49 -1.95 -7.27
N PRO A 295 -16.24 -2.30 -7.40
CA PRO A 295 -15.95 -3.53 -8.07
C PRO A 295 -16.21 -4.66 -7.09
N THR A 296 -17.31 -5.35 -7.26
CA THR A 296 -17.25 -6.79 -7.28
C THR A 296 -16.46 -7.12 -8.55
N ASN A 297 -15.27 -6.54 -8.68
CA ASN A 297 -14.50 -6.70 -9.89
C ASN A 297 -13.70 -7.97 -9.77
N ILE A 298 -14.28 -9.01 -10.26
CA ILE A 298 -13.49 -10.10 -10.83
C ILE A 298 -12.83 -9.49 -12.07
N VAL A 299 -11.59 -9.08 -11.94
CA VAL A 299 -10.77 -8.64 -13.07
C VAL A 299 -10.17 -9.89 -13.70
N THR A 300 -10.39 -10.09 -14.98
CA THR A 300 -9.69 -11.12 -15.72
C THR A 300 -8.25 -10.67 -15.92
N LEU A 301 -7.31 -11.49 -15.48
CA LEU A 301 -5.87 -11.24 -15.66
C LEU A 301 -5.45 -11.54 -17.09
N THR A 302 -4.49 -10.77 -17.59
CA THR A 302 -3.80 -11.08 -18.84
C THR A 302 -2.90 -12.30 -18.69
N ASP A 303 -2.54 -12.96 -19.78
CA ASP A 303 -1.63 -14.10 -19.75
C ASP A 303 -0.29 -13.76 -19.09
N THR A 304 0.25 -12.57 -19.36
CA THR A 304 1.49 -12.07 -18.74
C THR A 304 1.37 -11.96 -17.23
N GLU A 305 0.26 -11.44 -16.71
CA GLU A 305 -0.01 -11.35 -15.27
C GLU A 305 -0.18 -12.75 -14.67
N CYS A 306 -0.90 -13.65 -15.34
CA CYS A 306 -1.06 -15.03 -14.90
C CYS A 306 0.30 -15.72 -14.74
N TRP A 307 1.18 -15.63 -15.73
CA TRP A 307 2.51 -16.21 -15.65
C TRP A 307 3.41 -15.54 -14.60
N SER A 308 3.24 -14.24 -14.35
CA SER A 308 3.94 -13.54 -13.28
C SER A 308 3.54 -14.07 -11.90
N LEU A 309 2.25 -14.24 -11.66
CA LEU A 309 1.71 -14.77 -10.41
C LEU A 309 2.11 -16.24 -10.20
N LEU A 310 2.06 -17.05 -11.24
CA LEU A 310 2.55 -18.44 -11.21
C LEU A 310 4.02 -18.53 -10.81
N ARG A 311 4.88 -17.60 -11.27
CA ARG A 311 6.30 -17.55 -10.89
C ARG A 311 6.51 -17.12 -9.45
N SER A 312 5.61 -16.32 -8.91
CA SER A 312 5.71 -15.82 -7.53
C SER A 312 5.25 -16.82 -6.48
N ALA A 313 4.39 -17.78 -6.87
CA ALA A 313 3.84 -18.79 -5.97
C ALA A 313 4.81 -19.96 -5.80
N ALA A 314 5.07 -20.33 -4.55
CA ALA A 314 5.95 -21.47 -4.25
C ALA A 314 5.24 -22.84 -4.36
N VAL A 315 3.93 -22.85 -4.23
CA VAL A 315 3.09 -24.05 -4.15
C VAL A 315 1.83 -23.86 -4.98
N GLY A 316 1.45 -24.88 -5.71
CA GLY A 316 0.16 -24.93 -6.38
C GLY A 316 -0.56 -26.25 -6.12
N ARG A 317 -1.74 -26.39 -6.65
CA ARG A 317 -2.63 -27.53 -6.51
C ARG A 317 -2.83 -28.21 -7.87
N LEU A 318 -2.39 -29.46 -7.95
CA LEU A 318 -2.59 -30.29 -9.14
C LEU A 318 -3.91 -31.05 -8.98
N GLY A 319 -4.88 -30.70 -9.80
CA GLY A 319 -6.15 -31.40 -9.91
C GLY A 319 -6.07 -32.50 -10.98
N VAL A 320 -6.42 -33.72 -10.62
CA VAL A 320 -6.40 -34.91 -11.49
C VAL A 320 -7.67 -35.74 -11.30
N THR A 321 -7.89 -36.69 -12.18
CA THR A 321 -8.96 -37.66 -12.03
C THR A 321 -8.37 -39.04 -11.71
N VAL A 322 -8.60 -39.54 -10.51
CA VAL A 322 -8.18 -40.86 -10.05
C VAL A 322 -9.38 -41.82 -10.06
N ARG A 323 -9.38 -42.83 -10.91
CA ARG A 323 -10.47 -43.82 -11.02
C ARG A 323 -11.86 -43.16 -11.16
N GLY A 324 -11.93 -42.13 -12.00
CA GLY A 324 -13.19 -41.38 -12.25
C GLY A 324 -13.62 -40.44 -11.15
N ARG A 325 -12.79 -40.18 -10.13
CA ARG A 325 -13.05 -39.22 -9.06
C ARG A 325 -11.99 -38.10 -9.08
N PRO A 326 -12.37 -36.84 -8.93
CA PRO A 326 -11.40 -35.75 -8.80
C PRO A 326 -10.61 -35.88 -7.51
N ASP A 327 -9.29 -35.60 -7.60
CA ASP A 327 -8.36 -35.56 -6.48
C ASP A 327 -7.42 -34.35 -6.63
N ILE A 328 -6.92 -33.80 -5.54
CA ILE A 328 -6.10 -32.58 -5.52
C ILE A 328 -4.81 -32.84 -4.73
N PHE A 329 -3.68 -32.56 -5.34
CA PHE A 329 -2.37 -32.72 -4.74
C PHE A 329 -1.62 -31.38 -4.65
N PRO A 330 -1.18 -30.95 -3.47
CA PRO A 330 -0.27 -29.83 -3.36
C PRO A 330 1.11 -30.23 -3.90
N VAL A 331 1.68 -29.36 -4.73
CA VAL A 331 3.00 -29.53 -5.31
C VAL A 331 3.76 -28.22 -5.35
N ASN A 332 5.04 -28.24 -5.02
CA ASN A 332 5.90 -27.11 -5.29
C ASN A 332 6.42 -27.17 -6.73
N HIS A 333 6.48 -26.02 -7.36
CA HIS A 333 6.74 -25.94 -8.79
C HIS A 333 7.72 -24.81 -9.14
N VAL A 334 8.16 -24.82 -10.37
CA VAL A 334 8.75 -23.66 -11.04
C VAL A 334 8.09 -23.48 -12.39
N VAL A 335 8.04 -22.26 -12.86
CA VAL A 335 7.62 -21.94 -14.22
C VAL A 335 8.85 -21.89 -15.11
N HIS A 336 8.86 -22.69 -16.14
CA HIS A 336 9.90 -22.67 -17.19
C HIS A 336 9.25 -22.36 -18.53
N ARG A 337 9.59 -21.19 -19.11
CA ARG A 337 8.89 -20.63 -20.27
C ARG A 337 7.39 -20.51 -19.94
N GLU A 338 6.52 -21.12 -20.69
CA GLU A 338 5.07 -21.16 -20.48
C GLU A 338 4.60 -22.57 -20.08
N SER A 339 5.33 -23.21 -19.18
CA SER A 339 5.02 -24.53 -18.63
C SER A 339 5.28 -24.57 -17.13
N VAL A 340 4.51 -25.35 -16.41
CA VAL A 340 4.73 -25.63 -14.99
C VAL A 340 5.52 -26.92 -14.85
N VAL A 341 6.63 -26.90 -14.11
CA VAL A 341 7.50 -28.05 -13.89
C VAL A 341 7.59 -28.36 -12.40
N PHE A 342 7.38 -29.61 -12.03
CA PHE A 342 7.49 -30.07 -10.64
C PHE A 342 8.14 -31.45 -10.53
N ARG A 343 8.56 -31.83 -9.34
CA ARG A 343 9.15 -33.15 -9.07
C ARG A 343 8.24 -33.98 -8.18
N THR A 344 8.16 -35.27 -8.48
CA THR A 344 7.35 -36.24 -7.74
C THR A 344 8.06 -37.61 -7.62
N SER A 345 7.53 -38.43 -6.72
CA SER A 345 7.87 -39.86 -6.65
C SER A 345 6.92 -40.68 -7.50
N GLN A 346 7.28 -41.94 -7.75
CA GLN A 346 6.36 -42.93 -8.29
C GLN A 346 5.18 -43.11 -7.36
N GLY A 347 3.97 -43.22 -7.88
CA GLY A 347 2.74 -43.43 -7.10
C GLY A 347 1.51 -42.83 -7.76
N SER A 348 0.38 -42.90 -7.05
CA SER A 348 -0.95 -42.55 -7.56
C SER A 348 -1.05 -41.16 -8.20
N LYS A 349 -0.29 -40.17 -7.71
CA LYS A 349 -0.22 -38.82 -8.31
C LYS A 349 0.36 -38.89 -9.74
N LEU A 350 1.51 -39.53 -9.91
CA LEU A 350 2.15 -39.65 -11.21
C LEU A 350 1.29 -40.45 -12.18
N ASP A 351 0.77 -41.60 -11.71
CA ASP A 351 -0.04 -42.50 -12.53
C ASP A 351 -1.38 -41.85 -12.98
N ALA A 352 -1.89 -40.91 -12.21
CA ALA A 352 -3.12 -40.20 -12.52
C ALA A 352 -2.95 -38.97 -13.40
N CYS A 353 -1.75 -38.37 -13.46
CA CYS A 353 -1.54 -37.12 -14.20
C CYS A 353 -0.86 -37.31 -15.56
N VAL A 354 0.03 -38.32 -15.71
CA VAL A 354 0.83 -38.45 -16.91
C VAL A 354 -0.03 -38.79 -18.12
N ASP A 355 0.16 -38.03 -19.20
CA ASP A 355 -0.57 -38.13 -20.46
C ASP A 355 -2.10 -37.97 -20.28
N GLN A 356 -2.53 -37.32 -19.19
CA GLN A 356 -3.92 -37.04 -18.89
C GLN A 356 -4.17 -35.51 -18.82
N PRO A 357 -5.41 -35.10 -19.12
CA PRO A 357 -5.84 -33.73 -18.83
C PRO A 357 -5.77 -33.44 -17.33
N VAL A 358 -5.16 -32.31 -16.99
CA VAL A 358 -5.02 -31.86 -15.61
C VAL A 358 -5.44 -30.40 -15.49
N ALA A 359 -5.83 -30.01 -14.28
CA ALA A 359 -5.93 -28.62 -13.89
C ALA A 359 -4.82 -28.30 -12.88
N TYR A 360 -4.14 -27.20 -13.08
CA TYR A 360 -3.14 -26.72 -12.14
C TYR A 360 -3.52 -25.33 -11.66
N GLU A 361 -3.63 -25.14 -10.36
CA GLU A 361 -4.11 -23.90 -9.77
C GLU A 361 -3.09 -23.35 -8.77
N VAL A 362 -2.94 -22.04 -8.79
CA VAL A 362 -2.31 -21.26 -7.73
C VAL A 362 -3.23 -20.13 -7.34
N ASP A 363 -3.27 -19.84 -6.05
CA ASP A 363 -4.03 -18.74 -5.49
C ASP A 363 -3.18 -17.95 -4.51
N GLY A 364 -3.61 -16.75 -4.25
CA GLY A 364 -3.02 -15.89 -3.25
C GLY A 364 -4.05 -14.95 -2.68
N PHE A 365 -3.79 -14.56 -1.46
CA PHE A 365 -4.59 -13.57 -0.75
C PHE A 365 -3.65 -12.58 -0.07
N ASP A 366 -3.77 -11.33 -0.45
CA ASP A 366 -3.08 -10.24 0.23
C ASP A 366 -3.90 -9.79 1.44
N THR A 367 -3.43 -10.13 2.62
CA THR A 367 -4.09 -9.74 3.86
C THR A 367 -4.04 -8.24 4.12
N ALA A 368 -3.14 -7.50 3.50
CA ALA A 368 -3.03 -6.06 3.66
C ALA A 368 -4.04 -5.29 2.80
N THR A 369 -4.24 -5.71 1.56
CA THR A 369 -5.16 -5.05 0.62
C THR A 369 -6.54 -5.70 0.57
N GLY A 370 -6.67 -6.95 1.01
CA GLY A 370 -7.88 -7.74 0.82
C GLY A 370 -8.03 -8.29 -0.60
N ASP A 371 -6.99 -8.18 -1.42
CA ASP A 371 -6.98 -8.73 -2.76
C ASP A 371 -6.76 -10.24 -2.73
N ALA A 372 -7.62 -10.93 -3.43
CA ALA A 372 -7.44 -12.35 -3.72
C ALA A 372 -7.24 -12.54 -5.22
N TRP A 373 -6.44 -13.50 -5.58
CA TRP A 373 -6.26 -13.89 -6.98
C TRP A 373 -6.15 -15.40 -7.12
N SER A 374 -6.54 -15.90 -8.25
CA SER A 374 -6.38 -17.30 -8.62
C SER A 374 -6.00 -17.39 -10.08
N VAL A 375 -5.07 -18.29 -10.40
CA VAL A 375 -4.66 -18.63 -11.76
C VAL A 375 -4.81 -20.11 -11.95
N VAL A 376 -5.52 -20.50 -13.00
CA VAL A 376 -5.75 -21.90 -13.37
C VAL A 376 -5.14 -22.16 -14.74
N ILE A 377 -4.34 -23.21 -14.85
CA ILE A 377 -3.86 -23.78 -16.11
C ILE A 377 -4.63 -25.09 -16.35
N LYS A 378 -5.22 -25.20 -17.53
CA LYS A 378 -5.74 -26.45 -18.07
C LYS A 378 -4.76 -26.95 -19.13
N GLY A 379 -4.32 -28.18 -18.99
CA GLY A 379 -3.30 -28.70 -19.86
C GLY A 379 -3.07 -30.20 -19.70
N THR A 380 -2.05 -30.68 -20.36
CA THR A 380 -1.63 -32.09 -20.30
C THR A 380 -0.31 -32.21 -19.55
N ALA A 381 -0.25 -33.13 -18.60
CA ALA A 381 0.97 -33.38 -17.84
C ALA A 381 1.81 -34.46 -18.52
N LYS A 382 3.11 -34.20 -18.72
CA LYS A 382 4.07 -35.10 -19.33
C LYS A 382 5.14 -35.49 -18.32
N ASP A 383 5.45 -36.76 -18.23
CA ASP A 383 6.62 -37.27 -17.52
C ASP A 383 7.86 -37.16 -18.43
N LEU A 384 8.81 -36.31 -18.07
CA LEU A 384 10.01 -36.09 -18.87
C LEU A 384 10.92 -37.36 -18.81
N ARG A 385 11.12 -37.99 -19.93
CA ARG A 385 11.92 -39.23 -20.04
C ARG A 385 13.16 -39.07 -20.90
N GLU A 386 13.14 -38.11 -21.81
CA GLU A 386 14.27 -37.83 -22.68
C GLU A 386 15.43 -37.23 -21.88
N ARG A 387 16.65 -37.73 -22.10
CA ARG A 387 17.84 -37.35 -21.36
C ARG A 387 18.07 -35.82 -21.38
N ASP A 388 17.90 -35.23 -22.55
CA ASP A 388 18.14 -33.79 -22.72
C ASP A 388 17.08 -32.93 -22.02
N GLU A 389 15.83 -33.38 -21.98
CA GLU A 389 14.74 -32.74 -21.25
C GLU A 389 14.99 -32.80 -19.74
N ILE A 390 15.34 -34.00 -19.25
CA ILE A 390 15.69 -34.21 -17.83
C ILE A 390 16.86 -33.31 -17.43
N MET A 391 17.93 -33.27 -18.25
CA MET A 391 19.12 -32.46 -17.96
C MET A 391 18.82 -30.95 -17.95
N ARG A 392 17.89 -30.49 -18.79
CA ARG A 392 17.40 -29.09 -18.75
C ARG A 392 16.58 -28.81 -17.50
N ALA A 393 15.66 -29.69 -17.15
CA ALA A 393 14.79 -29.57 -16.01
C ALA A 393 15.54 -29.64 -14.66
N LEU A 394 16.62 -30.43 -14.59
CA LEU A 394 17.48 -30.50 -13.40
C LEU A 394 18.26 -29.20 -13.09
N ARG A 395 18.40 -28.32 -14.08
CA ARG A 395 19.00 -26.98 -13.88
C ARG A 395 18.02 -25.96 -13.28
N LEU A 396 16.73 -26.29 -13.25
CA LEU A 396 15.72 -25.42 -12.66
C LEU A 396 15.79 -25.46 -11.13
N PRO A 397 15.53 -24.35 -10.43
CA PRO A 397 15.63 -24.29 -8.97
C PRO A 397 14.42 -24.94 -8.29
N ILE A 398 14.14 -26.19 -8.62
CA ILE A 398 13.04 -26.94 -8.01
C ILE A 398 13.57 -27.63 -6.74
N THR A 399 13.21 -27.09 -5.57
CA THR A 399 13.50 -27.71 -4.28
C THR A 399 12.31 -28.59 -3.86
N PRO A 400 12.39 -29.91 -3.93
CA PRO A 400 11.30 -30.78 -3.49
C PRO A 400 11.07 -30.63 -1.99
N TRP A 401 9.79 -30.64 -1.57
CA TRP A 401 9.48 -30.71 -0.15
C TRP A 401 10.06 -31.98 0.49
N PRO A 402 10.42 -31.94 1.80
CA PRO A 402 10.88 -33.11 2.51
C PRO A 402 9.91 -34.29 2.36
N GLY A 403 10.44 -35.51 2.32
CA GLY A 403 9.60 -36.70 2.21
C GLY A 403 10.11 -37.72 1.17
N GLY A 404 11.43 -37.90 1.06
CA GLY A 404 12.06 -38.93 0.23
C GLY A 404 12.42 -38.48 -1.19
N PRO A 405 13.08 -39.36 -1.94
CA PRO A 405 13.54 -39.06 -3.30
C PRO A 405 12.38 -38.86 -4.27
N LYS A 406 12.45 -37.78 -5.05
CA LYS A 406 11.48 -37.44 -6.10
C LYS A 406 12.18 -37.42 -7.45
N PRO A 407 12.44 -38.60 -8.02
CA PRO A 407 13.25 -38.73 -9.21
C PRO A 407 12.51 -38.38 -10.51
N ARG A 408 11.17 -38.31 -10.46
CA ARG A 408 10.36 -38.04 -11.65
C ARG A 408 10.14 -36.57 -11.82
N ILE A 409 10.24 -36.09 -13.03
CA ILE A 409 10.02 -34.69 -13.40
C ILE A 409 8.81 -34.63 -14.32
N VAL A 410 7.80 -33.87 -13.90
CA VAL A 410 6.56 -33.71 -14.66
C VAL A 410 6.49 -32.28 -15.15
N GLN A 411 6.14 -32.10 -16.40
CA GLN A 411 5.86 -30.83 -17.04
C GLN A 411 4.39 -30.76 -17.42
N ILE A 412 3.73 -29.67 -17.10
CA ILE A 412 2.36 -29.36 -17.53
C ILE A 412 2.46 -28.28 -18.59
N ASP A 413 2.05 -28.63 -19.80
CA ASP A 413 1.92 -27.72 -20.92
C ASP A 413 0.46 -27.29 -21.02
N PRO A 414 0.15 -25.97 -21.11
CA PRO A 414 -1.21 -25.52 -21.36
C PRO A 414 -1.76 -26.12 -22.67
N ASP A 415 -3.05 -26.42 -22.68
CA ASP A 415 -3.71 -26.84 -23.92
C ASP A 415 -3.65 -25.73 -24.96
N PRO A 416 -3.59 -26.03 -26.26
CA PRO A 416 -3.57 -25.02 -27.29
C PRO A 416 -4.93 -24.29 -27.34
N GLY A 417 -4.91 -22.96 -27.33
CA GLY A 417 -6.09 -22.13 -27.52
C GLY A 417 -6.43 -21.20 -26.35
N PRO A 418 -7.36 -20.28 -26.57
CA PRO A 418 -7.75 -19.30 -25.56
C PRO A 418 -8.47 -19.97 -24.38
N GLY A 419 -8.12 -19.56 -23.16
CA GLY A 419 -8.72 -20.07 -21.92
C GLY A 419 -8.03 -21.27 -21.30
N SER A 420 -6.90 -21.71 -21.82
CA SER A 420 -6.04 -22.72 -21.20
C SER A 420 -5.28 -22.17 -19.99
N VAL A 421 -4.96 -20.88 -19.99
CA VAL A 421 -4.46 -20.13 -18.85
C VAL A 421 -5.49 -19.05 -18.52
N THR A 422 -6.05 -19.11 -17.33
CA THR A 422 -7.07 -18.15 -16.89
C THR A 422 -6.73 -17.66 -15.49
N GLY A 423 -6.76 -16.37 -15.31
CA GLY A 423 -6.54 -15.76 -14.00
C GLY A 423 -7.62 -14.76 -13.66
N ARG A 424 -7.94 -14.67 -12.39
CA ARG A 424 -8.89 -13.71 -11.86
C ARG A 424 -8.32 -13.06 -10.61
N ARG A 425 -8.53 -11.76 -10.49
CA ARG A 425 -8.29 -11.01 -9.27
C ARG A 425 -9.62 -10.49 -8.75
N PHE A 426 -9.85 -10.60 -7.46
CA PHE A 426 -11.05 -10.08 -6.80
C PHE A 426 -10.64 -9.29 -5.58
N HIS A 427 -11.33 -8.19 -5.34
CA HIS A 427 -11.26 -7.49 -4.09
C HIS A 427 -12.29 -8.05 -3.13
N VAL A 428 -11.84 -8.56 -1.99
CA VAL A 428 -12.75 -8.98 -0.93
C VAL A 428 -12.92 -7.78 0.01
N PHE A 429 -13.96 -6.98 -0.27
CA PHE A 429 -14.34 -5.90 0.62
C PHE A 429 -15.41 -6.37 1.58
N GLY A 430 -15.19 -6.18 2.85
CA GLY A 430 -16.20 -6.37 3.87
C GLY A 430 -15.66 -6.73 5.24
N GLY A 431 -15.81 -5.80 6.16
CA GLY A 431 -15.70 -6.05 7.59
C GLY A 431 -14.30 -5.83 8.20
N ILE A 432 -14.31 -5.63 9.51
CA ILE A 432 -13.11 -5.58 10.33
C ILE A 432 -12.50 -6.98 10.34
N THR A 433 -11.29 -7.12 9.82
CA THR A 433 -10.56 -8.39 9.87
C THR A 433 -9.57 -8.33 11.01
N THR A 434 -9.72 -9.19 11.99
CA THR A 434 -8.77 -9.38 13.08
C THR A 434 -7.63 -10.24 12.58
N VAL A 435 -6.43 -9.69 12.47
CA VAL A 435 -5.22 -10.47 12.20
C VAL A 435 -4.41 -10.53 13.50
N THR A 436 -4.48 -11.64 14.19
CA THR A 436 -3.55 -11.95 15.27
C THR A 436 -2.28 -12.54 14.67
N SER A 437 -1.24 -11.73 14.49
CA SER A 437 0.09 -12.25 14.25
C SER A 437 0.70 -12.68 15.56
N SER A 438 0.57 -13.96 15.93
CA SER A 438 1.46 -14.55 16.92
C SER A 438 2.84 -14.70 16.26
N PRO A 439 3.91 -14.19 16.88
CA PRO A 439 5.25 -14.52 16.43
C PRO A 439 5.51 -15.99 16.72
N THR A 440 5.86 -16.74 15.70
CA THR A 440 6.49 -18.06 15.78
C THR A 440 5.89 -19.03 16.80
N GLN A 441 4.83 -19.72 16.42
CA GLN A 441 4.70 -21.10 16.86
C GLN A 441 4.80 -22.00 15.62
N GLY A 442 5.92 -22.71 15.61
CA GLY A 442 6.12 -23.83 14.71
C GLY A 442 4.93 -24.80 14.84
N TRP A 443 4.65 -25.45 13.76
CA TRP A 443 3.71 -26.55 13.64
C TRP A 443 3.92 -27.54 14.79
N LEU A 444 3.17 -27.43 15.87
CA LEU A 444 3.10 -28.43 16.91
C LEU A 444 2.00 -29.41 16.56
N THR A 445 2.48 -30.61 16.22
CA THR A 445 1.93 -31.96 16.41
C THR A 445 0.46 -32.02 16.83
N ALA A 446 -0.34 -32.62 15.97
CA ALA A 446 -1.63 -33.18 16.34
C ALA A 446 -1.50 -34.08 17.58
N PRO A 447 -2.42 -34.01 18.55
CA PRO A 447 -2.42 -34.98 19.66
C PRO A 447 -2.74 -36.37 19.08
N GLY A 448 -1.93 -37.34 19.50
CA GLY A 448 -2.12 -38.74 19.15
C GLY A 448 -3.45 -39.29 19.70
N PRO A 449 -3.91 -40.42 19.11
CA PRO A 449 -5.17 -41.03 19.49
C PRO A 449 -4.97 -41.89 20.76
N ASP A 450 -5.20 -41.32 21.94
CA ASP A 450 -5.41 -42.10 23.14
C ASP A 450 -6.25 -41.30 24.17
N ALA A 451 -7.56 -41.44 24.04
CA ALA A 451 -8.48 -41.24 25.13
C ALA A 451 -9.59 -42.29 25.03
N SER A 452 -9.37 -43.36 25.79
CA SER A 452 -10.30 -44.43 26.03
C SER A 452 -11.65 -43.92 26.54
N TYR A 453 -12.70 -44.17 25.76
CA TYR A 453 -14.08 -44.09 26.21
C TYR A 453 -14.39 -45.28 27.11
N SER A 454 -14.48 -45.07 28.41
CA SER A 454 -15.17 -45.96 29.34
C SER A 454 -16.57 -45.45 29.57
N GLY A 455 -17.50 -45.86 28.74
CA GLY A 455 -18.94 -45.65 28.94
C GLY A 455 -19.56 -46.86 29.63
N GLY A 456 -19.96 -46.70 30.89
CA GLY A 456 -20.77 -47.69 31.61
C GLY A 456 -22.20 -47.74 31.09
N LEU A 457 -22.60 -48.92 30.65
CA LEU A 457 -23.99 -49.29 30.46
C LEU A 457 -24.59 -49.58 31.87
N SER A 458 -25.66 -48.89 32.22
CA SER A 458 -26.64 -49.33 33.23
C SER A 458 -28.00 -49.46 32.59
N ALA A 459 -28.50 -50.66 32.61
CA ALA A 459 -29.86 -51.03 32.24
C ALA A 459 -30.88 -50.50 33.24
N GLN A 460 -31.96 -49.95 32.77
CA GLN A 460 -33.35 -50.29 33.01
C GLN A 460 -34.25 -49.56 32.03
#